data_124715f594b909b6eea514d2130ac5a0
#
_entry.id   124715f594b909b6eea514d2130ac5a0
#
_cell.length_a   1.000
_cell.length_b   1.000
_cell.length_c   1.000
_cell.angle_alpha   90.00
_cell.angle_beta   90.00
_cell.angle_gamma   90.00
#
_symmetry.space_group_name_H-M   'P 1'
#
loop_
_entity.id
_entity.type
_entity.pdbx_description
1 polymer ?
#
loop_
_entity_poly.entity_id
_entity_poly.type
_entity_poly.pdbx_seq_one_letter_code
_entity_poly.pdbx_strand_id
1 'polypeptide(L)'
;MENVALPLYYQNVSRKERNKLALEYLDRVGLKDWANHSPNEMSGGQKQRVAIARALITKPKVILADEPTGALDSATTLEVMDLLTDVHKQGVTVIIVTHEPDVAARTQRVIRIKDGLIVHE
;
A
#
# COMPACT_ATOMS: atom_id res chain seq x y z
N MET A 1 8.62 13.02 1.42
CA MET A 1 7.92 13.30 0.14
C MET A 1 8.63 12.73 -1.06
N GLU A 2 9.94 12.87 -1.16
CA GLU A 2 10.69 12.34 -2.31
C GLU A 2 10.56 10.82 -2.47
N ASN A 3 10.43 10.07 -1.38
CA ASN A 3 10.18 8.62 -1.44
C ASN A 3 8.91 8.26 -2.20
N VAL A 4 7.85 9.05 -2.02
CA VAL A 4 6.58 8.85 -2.74
C VAL A 4 6.73 9.26 -4.20
N ALA A 5 7.45 10.33 -4.46
CA ALA A 5 7.64 10.86 -5.81
C ALA A 5 8.66 10.07 -6.65
N LEU A 6 9.48 9.22 -6.04
CA LEU A 6 10.56 8.50 -6.71
C LEU A 6 10.14 7.73 -7.97
N PRO A 7 9.01 6.99 -7.99
CA PRO A 7 8.58 6.32 -9.21
C PRO A 7 8.35 7.27 -10.38
N LEU A 8 7.88 8.49 -10.11
CA LEU A 8 7.65 9.50 -11.14
C LEU A 8 8.97 10.07 -11.68
N TYR A 9 10.00 10.11 -10.86
CA TYR A 9 11.34 10.50 -11.32
C TYR A 9 11.80 9.59 -12.46
N TYR A 10 11.62 8.27 -12.30
CA TYR A 10 11.97 7.30 -13.34
C TYR A 10 11.04 7.33 -14.55
N GLN A 11 9.91 8.02 -14.46
CA GLN A 11 8.98 8.24 -15.58
C GLN A 11 9.19 9.59 -16.26
N ASN A 12 10.29 10.29 -15.95
CA ASN A 12 10.63 11.60 -16.53
C ASN A 12 9.59 12.69 -16.23
N VAL A 13 8.89 12.59 -15.10
CA VAL A 13 7.96 13.62 -14.64
C VAL A 13 8.76 14.73 -13.96
N SER A 14 8.38 15.99 -14.18
CA SER A 14 9.08 17.12 -13.59
C SER A 14 9.03 17.10 -12.06
N ARG A 15 10.04 17.70 -11.40
CA ARG A 15 10.10 17.75 -9.93
C ARG A 15 8.87 18.40 -9.32
N LYS A 16 8.37 19.48 -9.93
CA LYS A 16 7.18 20.18 -9.45
C LYS A 16 5.95 19.27 -9.50
N GLU A 17 5.75 18.58 -10.61
CA GLU A 17 4.65 17.63 -10.75
C GLU A 17 4.79 16.43 -9.85
N ARG A 18 6.03 15.90 -9.71
CA ARG A 18 6.30 14.78 -8.78
C ARG A 18 5.89 15.14 -7.36
N ASN A 19 6.30 16.32 -6.89
CA ASN A 19 6.00 16.74 -5.53
C ASN A 19 4.50 16.98 -5.32
N LYS A 20 3.84 17.55 -6.31
CA LYS A 20 2.39 17.77 -6.27
C LYS A 20 1.65 16.43 -6.17
N LEU A 21 2.01 15.47 -7.01
CA LEU A 21 1.39 14.14 -7.01
C LEU A 21 1.71 13.39 -5.73
N ALA A 22 2.94 13.49 -5.22
CA ALA A 22 3.32 12.85 -3.96
C ALA A 22 2.46 13.36 -2.80
N LEU A 23 2.24 14.68 -2.71
CA LEU A 23 1.39 15.27 -1.67
C LEU A 23 -0.06 14.80 -1.80
N GLU A 24 -0.58 14.72 -3.02
CA GLU A 24 -1.93 14.25 -3.28
C GLU A 24 -2.11 12.81 -2.80
N TYR A 25 -1.17 11.92 -3.12
CA TYR A 25 -1.26 10.52 -2.70
C TYR A 25 -0.99 10.32 -1.22
N LEU A 26 -0.12 11.13 -0.62
CA LEU A 26 0.06 11.13 0.84
C LEU A 26 -1.23 11.55 1.55
N ASP A 27 -1.94 12.53 1.01
CA ASP A 27 -3.23 12.94 1.55
C ASP A 27 -4.25 11.79 1.47
N ARG A 28 -4.29 11.06 0.36
CA ARG A 28 -5.17 9.91 0.19
C ARG A 28 -4.93 8.81 1.22
N VAL A 29 -3.70 8.62 1.67
CA VAL A 29 -3.35 7.62 2.67
C VAL A 29 -3.30 8.19 4.09
N GLY A 30 -3.70 9.46 4.27
CA GLY A 30 -3.76 10.10 5.58
C GLY A 30 -2.42 10.56 6.14
N LEU A 31 -1.42 10.77 5.31
CA LEU A 31 -0.05 11.11 5.75
C LEU A 31 0.45 12.44 5.19
N LYS A 32 -0.43 13.33 4.77
CA LYS A 32 -0.02 14.62 4.19
C LYS A 32 0.89 15.42 5.12
N ASP A 33 0.59 15.42 6.43
CA ASP A 33 1.36 16.16 7.41
C ASP A 33 2.75 15.56 7.67
N TRP A 34 3.00 14.35 7.16
CA TRP A 34 4.27 13.64 7.27
C TRP A 34 5.13 13.77 6.03
N ALA A 35 4.77 14.65 5.09
CA ALA A 35 5.43 14.76 3.77
C ALA A 35 6.94 15.03 3.86
N ASN A 36 7.38 15.74 4.90
CA ASN A 36 8.77 16.12 5.10
C ASN A 36 9.51 15.21 6.10
N HIS A 37 8.86 14.16 6.59
CA HIS A 37 9.48 13.24 7.52
C HIS A 37 10.22 12.12 6.79
N SER A 38 11.33 11.66 7.36
CA SER A 38 12.05 10.51 6.83
C SER A 38 11.34 9.21 7.23
N PRO A 39 11.59 8.10 6.51
CA PRO A 39 11.01 6.80 6.90
C PRO A 39 11.34 6.39 8.34
N ASN A 40 12.50 6.79 8.87
CA ASN A 40 12.91 6.45 10.23
C ASN A 40 12.07 7.13 11.32
N GLU A 41 11.35 8.20 10.96
CA GLU A 41 10.49 8.95 11.89
C GLU A 41 9.07 8.41 11.93
N MET A 42 8.77 7.39 11.14
CA MET A 42 7.41 6.88 10.95
C MET A 42 7.20 5.56 11.69
N SER A 43 5.96 5.34 12.16
CA SER A 43 5.52 4.03 12.67
C SER A 43 5.47 3.00 11.54
N GLY A 44 5.35 1.72 11.89
CA GLY A 44 5.19 0.65 10.91
C GLY A 44 3.99 0.84 10.00
N GLY A 45 2.84 1.25 10.56
CA GLY A 45 1.63 1.53 9.76
C GLY A 45 1.80 2.72 8.83
N GLN A 46 2.48 3.77 9.30
CA GLN A 46 2.77 4.93 8.46
C GLN A 46 3.70 4.56 7.31
N LYS A 47 4.71 3.73 7.57
CA LYS A 47 5.60 3.21 6.52
C LYS A 47 4.82 2.42 5.46
N GLN A 48 3.86 1.59 5.88
CA GLN A 48 3.02 0.84 4.95
C GLN A 48 2.13 1.78 4.11
N ARG A 49 1.57 2.82 4.71
CA ARG A 49 0.78 3.80 3.97
C ARG A 49 1.61 4.54 2.94
N VAL A 50 2.85 4.89 3.27
CA VAL A 50 3.78 5.51 2.31
C VAL A 50 4.08 4.54 1.17
N ALA A 51 4.30 3.27 1.46
CA ALA A 51 4.54 2.24 0.43
C ALA A 51 3.34 2.11 -0.51
N ILE A 52 2.11 2.13 0.03
CA ILE A 52 0.89 2.08 -0.77
C ILE A 52 0.77 3.34 -1.65
N ALA A 53 1.02 4.53 -1.08
CA ALA A 53 0.99 5.78 -1.84
C ALA A 53 2.01 5.75 -2.98
N ARG A 54 3.21 5.24 -2.71
CA ARG A 54 4.26 5.10 -3.72
C ARG A 54 3.82 4.19 -4.86
N ALA A 55 3.14 3.09 -4.54
CA ALA A 55 2.61 2.20 -5.56
C ALA A 55 1.50 2.88 -6.38
N LEU A 56 0.59 3.60 -5.71
CA LEU A 56 -0.55 4.25 -6.36
C LEU A 56 -0.17 5.38 -7.31
N ILE A 57 0.93 6.07 -7.02
CA ILE A 57 1.32 7.25 -7.81
C ILE A 57 1.63 6.90 -9.27
N THR A 58 1.95 5.65 -9.57
CA THR A 58 2.17 5.16 -10.93
C THR A 58 0.87 4.79 -11.64
N LYS A 59 -0.27 4.92 -10.97
CA LYS A 59 -1.62 4.59 -11.46
C LYS A 59 -1.70 3.13 -11.95
N PRO A 60 -1.36 2.15 -11.10
CA PRO A 60 -1.33 0.74 -11.49
C PRO A 60 -2.73 0.17 -11.62
N LYS A 61 -2.84 -0.92 -12.37
CA LYS A 61 -4.07 -1.72 -12.43
C LYS A 61 -4.09 -2.79 -11.36
N VAL A 62 -2.91 -3.20 -10.89
CA VAL A 62 -2.74 -4.26 -9.89
C VAL A 62 -1.72 -3.81 -8.85
N ILE A 63 -2.04 -4.02 -7.60
CA ILE A 63 -1.10 -3.83 -6.48
C ILE A 63 -0.87 -5.20 -5.84
N LEU A 64 0.40 -5.56 -5.64
CA LEU A 64 0.79 -6.74 -4.90
C LEU A 64 1.27 -6.31 -3.51
N ALA A 65 0.58 -6.79 -2.48
CA ALA A 65 0.93 -6.53 -1.09
C ALA A 65 1.40 -7.83 -0.44
N ASP A 66 2.69 -7.92 -0.16
CA ASP A 66 3.31 -9.10 0.45
C ASP A 66 3.41 -8.89 1.95
N GLU A 67 2.62 -9.66 2.73
CA GLU A 67 2.53 -9.55 4.19
C GLU A 67 2.37 -8.10 4.65
N PRO A 68 1.35 -7.36 4.15
CA PRO A 68 1.26 -5.91 4.38
C PRO A 68 1.04 -5.52 5.84
N THR A 69 0.61 -6.46 6.67
CA THR A 69 0.33 -6.21 8.09
C THR A 69 1.30 -6.94 9.02
N GLY A 70 2.37 -7.52 8.49
CA GLY A 70 3.40 -8.19 9.27
C GLY A 70 4.01 -7.24 10.28
N ALA A 71 4.15 -7.69 11.54
CA ALA A 71 4.73 -6.91 12.65
C ALA A 71 3.94 -5.66 13.06
N LEU A 72 2.68 -5.50 12.63
CA LEU A 72 1.81 -4.41 13.05
C LEU A 72 0.88 -4.87 14.18
N ASP A 73 0.49 -3.94 15.06
CA ASP A 73 -0.53 -4.21 16.05
C ASP A 73 -1.93 -4.34 15.40
N SER A 74 -2.92 -4.78 16.19
CA SER A 74 -4.26 -5.06 15.67
C SER A 74 -4.95 -3.82 15.11
N ALA A 75 -4.84 -2.69 15.78
CA ALA A 75 -5.48 -1.45 15.34
C ALA A 75 -4.85 -0.93 14.03
N THR A 76 -3.53 -0.95 13.95
CA THR A 76 -2.80 -0.52 12.75
C THR A 76 -3.04 -1.46 11.59
N THR A 77 -3.16 -2.77 11.85
CA THR A 77 -3.52 -3.77 10.85
C THR A 77 -4.87 -3.45 10.22
N LEU A 78 -5.88 -3.10 11.04
CA LEU A 78 -7.20 -2.73 10.53
C LEU A 78 -7.11 -1.49 9.64
N GLU A 79 -6.35 -0.48 10.03
CA GLU A 79 -6.18 0.74 9.24
C GLU A 79 -5.56 0.45 7.87
N VAL A 80 -4.53 -0.39 7.82
CA VAL A 80 -3.87 -0.77 6.57
C VAL A 80 -4.83 -1.57 5.69
N MET A 81 -5.57 -2.52 6.26
CA MET A 81 -6.55 -3.32 5.51
C MET A 81 -7.69 -2.46 4.98
N ASP A 82 -8.17 -1.50 5.76
CA ASP A 82 -9.21 -0.56 5.31
C ASP A 82 -8.71 0.28 4.14
N LEU A 83 -7.46 0.73 4.19
CA LEU A 83 -6.86 1.48 3.09
C LEU A 83 -6.76 0.63 1.81
N LEU A 84 -6.33 -0.61 1.90
CA LEU A 84 -6.28 -1.53 0.76
C LEU A 84 -7.67 -1.80 0.19
N THR A 85 -8.69 -1.90 1.06
CA THR A 85 -10.08 -2.04 0.63
C THR A 85 -10.54 -0.82 -0.15
N ASP A 86 -10.21 0.38 0.32
CA ASP A 86 -10.55 1.63 -0.37
C ASP A 86 -9.87 1.72 -1.72
N VAL A 87 -8.62 1.31 -1.81
CA VAL A 87 -7.87 1.25 -3.09
C VAL A 87 -8.58 0.32 -4.07
N HIS A 88 -9.02 -0.85 -3.59
CA HIS A 88 -9.78 -1.80 -4.42
C HIS A 88 -11.09 -1.18 -4.92
N LYS A 89 -11.81 -0.47 -4.07
CA LYS A 89 -13.06 0.20 -4.46
C LYS A 89 -12.86 1.25 -5.54
N GLN A 90 -11.66 1.78 -5.67
CA GLN A 90 -11.32 2.75 -6.71
C GLN A 90 -11.01 2.09 -8.06
N GLY A 91 -11.12 0.78 -8.15
CA GLY A 91 -10.91 0.04 -9.39
C GLY A 91 -9.56 -0.66 -9.53
N VAL A 92 -8.73 -0.62 -8.51
CA VAL A 92 -7.43 -1.29 -8.50
C VAL A 92 -7.59 -2.72 -8.02
N THR A 93 -7.03 -3.69 -8.72
CA THR A 93 -6.97 -5.07 -8.24
C THR A 93 -5.87 -5.16 -7.18
N VAL A 94 -6.22 -5.68 -6.01
CA VAL A 94 -5.28 -5.83 -4.91
C VAL A 94 -5.07 -7.31 -4.63
N ILE A 95 -3.83 -7.77 -4.71
CA ILE A 95 -3.44 -9.14 -4.38
C ILE A 95 -2.64 -9.09 -3.09
N ILE A 96 -3.15 -9.77 -2.06
CA ILE A 96 -2.49 -9.82 -0.75
C ILE A 96 -1.91 -11.21 -0.55
N VAL A 97 -0.60 -11.27 -0.33
CA VAL A 97 0.08 -12.51 0.05
C VAL A 97 0.22 -12.51 1.57
N THR A 98 -0.39 -13.48 2.23
CA THR A 98 -0.39 -13.57 3.68
C THR A 98 -0.54 -15.01 4.15
N HIS A 99 0.00 -15.31 5.34
CA HIS A 99 -0.26 -16.56 6.04
C HIS A 99 -1.21 -16.34 7.24
N GLU A 100 -1.70 -15.11 7.43
CA GLU A 100 -2.59 -14.77 8.53
C GLU A 100 -4.06 -14.96 8.15
N PRO A 101 -4.79 -15.90 8.79
CA PRO A 101 -6.20 -16.18 8.45
C PRO A 101 -7.10 -14.96 8.61
N ASP A 102 -6.86 -14.12 9.62
CA ASP A 102 -7.66 -12.93 9.87
C ASP A 102 -7.57 -11.91 8.72
N VAL A 103 -6.40 -11.79 8.13
CA VAL A 103 -6.17 -10.92 6.96
C VAL A 103 -6.88 -11.51 5.74
N ALA A 104 -6.71 -12.80 5.50
CA ALA A 104 -7.35 -13.49 4.38
C ALA A 104 -8.88 -13.38 4.45
N ALA A 105 -9.45 -13.48 5.64
CA ALA A 105 -10.91 -13.41 5.85
C ALA A 105 -11.51 -12.05 5.46
N ARG A 106 -10.71 -11.01 5.35
CA ARG A 106 -11.17 -9.65 4.96
C ARG A 106 -11.17 -9.43 3.45
N THR A 107 -10.74 -10.41 2.67
CA THR A 107 -10.70 -10.32 1.21
C THR A 107 -11.93 -10.99 0.59
N GLN A 108 -12.23 -10.64 -0.67
CA GLN A 108 -13.38 -11.18 -1.40
C GLN A 108 -13.13 -12.61 -1.90
N ARG A 109 -11.87 -12.96 -2.15
CA ARG A 109 -11.49 -14.26 -2.69
C ARG A 109 -10.19 -14.70 -2.06
N VAL A 110 -10.13 -15.96 -1.66
CA VAL A 110 -8.92 -16.54 -1.06
C VAL A 110 -8.48 -17.74 -1.90
N ILE A 111 -7.21 -17.73 -2.29
CA ILE A 111 -6.57 -18.85 -2.99
C ILE A 111 -5.50 -19.38 -2.06
N ARG A 112 -5.57 -20.67 -1.72
CA ARG A 112 -4.58 -21.31 -0.86
C ARG A 112 -3.60 -22.10 -1.71
N ILE A 113 -2.30 -21.93 -1.39
CA ILE A 113 -1.22 -22.56 -2.12
C ILE A 113 -0.41 -23.39 -1.12
N LYS A 114 -0.11 -24.64 -1.49
CA LYS A 114 0.74 -25.53 -0.73
C LYS A 114 1.68 -26.25 -1.68
N ASP A 115 2.98 -26.24 -1.36
CA ASP A 115 4.00 -26.88 -2.19
C ASP A 115 3.96 -26.45 -3.66
N GLY A 116 3.66 -25.17 -3.90
CA GLY A 116 3.60 -24.59 -5.25
C GLY A 116 2.32 -24.89 -6.02
N LEU A 117 1.35 -25.57 -5.41
CA LEU A 117 0.10 -25.96 -6.05
C LEU A 117 -1.10 -25.31 -5.35
N ILE A 118 -2.11 -24.96 -6.12
CA ILE A 118 -3.38 -24.46 -5.58
C ILE A 118 -4.11 -25.66 -4.96
N VAL A 119 -4.40 -25.56 -3.65
CA VAL A 119 -5.08 -26.65 -2.93
C VAL A 119 -6.52 -26.29 -2.57
N HIS A 120 -6.87 -25.01 -2.55
CA HIS A 120 -8.22 -24.57 -2.23
C HIS A 120 -8.43 -23.13 -2.67
N GLU A 121 -9.65 -22.87 -3.07
CA GLU A 121 -10.07 -21.52 -3.46
C GLU A 121 -11.31 -21.06 -2.71
#